data_639c4bca8a7429037500627f56365b8d
#
_entry.id   639c4bca8a7429037500627f56365b8d
#
_cell.length_a   1.000
_cell.length_b   1.000
_cell.length_c   1.000
_cell.angle_alpha   90.00
_cell.angle_beta   90.00
_cell.angle_gamma   90.00
#
_symmetry.space_group_name_H-M   'P 1'
#
loop_
_entity.id
_entity.type
_entity.pdbx_description
1 polymer ?
#
loop_
_entity_poly.entity_id
_entity_poly.type
_entity_poly.pdbx_seq_one_letter_code
_entity_poly.pdbx_strand_id
1 'polypeptide(L)'
;MPLTVSQLMEKMPGAFIPEKAQGVNALIHFKFTGAEAGDWNARIADGKVAVEKGAPADKATMTLTADSEDYVKLFTGELDGMQAFMQGKLKLGGDLNLAMKMMQMFKIK
;
A
#
# COMPACT_ATOMS: atom_id res chain seq x y z
N MET A 1 -10.53 15.31 -11.57
CA MET A 1 -9.07 15.07 -11.58
C MET A 1 -8.75 13.76 -10.90
N PRO A 2 -8.05 12.88 -11.56
CA PRO A 2 -7.67 11.64 -10.88
C PRO A 2 -6.65 11.92 -9.78
N LEU A 3 -6.67 11.09 -8.76
CA LEU A 3 -5.69 11.17 -7.69
C LEU A 3 -4.32 10.75 -8.21
N THR A 4 -3.28 11.40 -7.70
CA THR A 4 -1.92 10.95 -7.94
C THR A 4 -1.51 10.01 -6.83
N VAL A 5 -0.45 9.23 -7.06
CA VAL A 5 0.10 8.36 -6.03
C VAL A 5 0.56 9.19 -4.82
N SER A 6 1.20 10.33 -5.06
CA SER A 6 1.64 11.19 -3.96
C SER A 6 0.47 11.63 -3.09
N GLN A 7 -0.63 12.05 -3.72
CA GLN A 7 -1.82 12.45 -2.97
C GLN A 7 -2.40 11.28 -2.18
N LEU A 8 -2.40 10.10 -2.77
CA LEU A 8 -2.90 8.90 -2.12
C LEU A 8 -2.07 8.52 -0.91
N MET A 9 -0.75 8.53 -1.07
CA MET A 9 0.15 8.19 0.03
C MET A 9 0.00 9.18 1.19
N GLU A 10 -0.22 10.45 0.89
CA GLU A 10 -0.47 11.46 1.91
C GLU A 10 -1.80 11.23 2.64
N LYS A 11 -2.78 10.64 1.97
CA LYS A 11 -4.08 10.36 2.57
C LYS A 11 -4.12 9.04 3.34
N MET A 12 -3.16 8.17 3.14
CA MET A 12 -3.16 6.86 3.79
C MET A 12 -3.26 6.92 5.31
N PRO A 13 -2.52 7.80 6.00
CA PRO A 13 -2.66 7.86 7.45
C PRO A 13 -4.09 8.16 7.91
N GLY A 14 -4.80 9.01 7.18
CA GLY A 14 -6.18 9.33 7.50
C GLY A 14 -7.16 8.21 7.18
N ALA A 15 -6.79 7.32 6.28
CA ALA A 15 -7.62 6.17 5.90
C ALA A 15 -7.32 4.93 6.74
N PHE A 16 -6.32 5.00 7.60
CA PHE A 16 -5.90 3.87 8.41
C PHE A 16 -6.93 3.54 9.49
N ILE A 17 -7.19 2.24 9.67
CA ILE A 17 -8.15 1.77 10.66
C ILE A 17 -7.37 1.05 11.76
N PRO A 18 -7.08 1.72 12.88
CA PRO A 18 -6.22 1.12 13.92
C PRO A 18 -6.75 -0.19 14.49
N GLU A 19 -8.08 -0.32 14.60
CA GLU A 19 -8.69 -1.52 15.14
C GLU A 19 -8.37 -2.76 14.30
N LYS A 20 -8.16 -2.57 13.01
CA LYS A 20 -7.83 -3.67 12.10
C LYS A 20 -6.34 -3.99 12.07
N ALA A 21 -5.54 -3.16 12.70
CA ALA A 21 -4.08 -3.31 12.72
C ALA A 21 -3.52 -3.72 14.08
N GLN A 22 -4.38 -4.20 14.98
CA GLN A 22 -3.92 -4.62 16.30
C GLN A 22 -2.91 -5.76 16.19
N GLY A 23 -1.78 -5.60 16.86
CA GLY A 23 -0.73 -6.60 16.86
C GLY A 23 0.11 -6.62 15.59
N VAL A 24 -0.18 -5.76 14.63
CA VAL A 24 0.59 -5.68 13.40
C VAL A 24 1.82 -4.80 13.60
N ASN A 25 2.98 -5.34 13.25
CA ASN A 25 4.23 -4.60 13.27
C ASN A 25 4.92 -4.92 11.95
N ALA A 26 4.86 -3.99 11.00
CA ALA A 26 5.27 -4.28 9.65
C ALA A 26 5.85 -3.06 8.95
N LEU A 27 6.73 -3.32 8.00
CA LEU A 27 7.28 -2.30 7.13
C LEU A 27 6.95 -2.70 5.70
N ILE A 28 6.24 -1.84 4.99
CA ILE A 28 5.80 -2.11 3.63
C ILE A 28 6.59 -1.23 2.67
N HIS A 29 7.19 -1.83 1.66
CA HIS A 29 7.90 -1.12 0.61
C HIS A 29 7.00 -1.08 -0.63
N PHE A 30 6.62 0.11 -1.05
CA PHE A 30 5.84 0.32 -2.26
C PHE A 30 6.77 0.68 -3.41
N LYS A 31 6.71 -0.09 -4.48
CA LYS A 31 7.48 0.17 -5.70
C LYS A 31 6.49 0.49 -6.81
N PHE A 32 6.43 1.75 -7.20
CA PHE A 32 5.53 2.17 -8.27
C PHE A 32 6.27 2.30 -9.58
N THR A 33 5.60 1.90 -10.66
CA THR A 33 6.11 2.04 -12.02
C THR A 33 5.15 2.93 -12.81
N GLY A 34 5.54 3.28 -14.02
CA GLY A 34 4.68 4.09 -14.89
C GLY A 34 4.89 5.58 -14.70
N ALA A 35 3.81 6.34 -14.81
CA ALA A 35 3.88 7.80 -14.84
C ALA A 35 4.42 8.40 -13.54
N GLU A 36 4.15 7.77 -12.40
CA GLU A 36 4.64 8.23 -11.10
C GLU A 36 5.56 7.19 -10.48
N ALA A 37 6.52 6.72 -11.26
CA ALA A 37 7.47 5.72 -10.79
C ALA A 37 8.24 6.25 -9.57
N GLY A 38 8.51 5.37 -8.63
CA GLY A 38 9.27 5.73 -7.43
C GLY A 38 8.90 4.82 -6.27
N ASP A 39 9.61 5.01 -5.19
CA ASP A 39 9.47 4.17 -4.00
C ASP A 39 8.84 4.97 -2.87
N TRP A 40 8.03 4.27 -2.08
CA TRP A 40 7.44 4.78 -0.85
C TRP A 40 7.51 3.68 0.20
N ASN A 41 7.37 4.04 1.45
CA ASN A 41 7.30 3.03 2.50
C ASN A 41 6.29 3.43 3.56
N ALA A 42 5.73 2.43 4.22
CA ALA A 42 4.79 2.62 5.30
C ALA A 42 5.17 1.70 6.45
N ARG A 43 5.34 2.28 7.63
CA ARG A 43 5.61 1.52 8.84
C ARG A 43 4.35 1.47 9.68
N ILE A 44 3.91 0.27 10.03
CA ILE A 44 2.73 0.05 10.86
C ILE A 44 3.19 -0.57 12.17
N ALA A 45 2.92 0.12 13.27
CA ALA A 45 3.29 -0.36 14.59
C ALA A 45 2.45 0.37 15.64
N ASP A 46 2.10 -0.33 16.71
CA ASP A 46 1.39 0.25 17.84
C ASP A 46 0.09 0.96 17.47
N GLY A 47 -0.62 0.41 16.48
CA GLY A 47 -1.87 1.00 16.02
C GLY A 47 -1.72 2.30 15.24
N LYS A 48 -0.53 2.56 14.71
CA LYS A 48 -0.23 3.77 13.95
C LYS A 48 0.44 3.41 12.64
N VAL A 49 0.30 4.31 11.66
CA VAL A 49 0.99 4.17 10.38
C VAL A 49 1.76 5.45 10.08
N ALA A 50 3.00 5.27 9.61
CA ALA A 50 3.83 6.38 9.13
C ALA A 50 4.19 6.10 7.68
N VAL A 51 3.87 7.03 6.80
CA VAL A 51 4.13 6.90 5.37
C VAL A 51 5.18 7.92 4.96
N GLU A 52 6.20 7.45 4.27
CA GLU A 52 7.29 8.30 3.81
C GLU A 52 7.65 8.00 2.36
N LYS A 53 8.11 9.01 1.65
CA LYS A 53 8.59 8.83 0.30
C LYS A 53 10.02 8.27 0.35
N GLY A 54 10.29 7.32 -0.55
CA GLY A 54 11.60 6.68 -0.65
C GLY A 54 11.57 5.24 -0.20
N ALA A 55 12.65 4.52 -0.49
CA ALA A 55 12.79 3.13 -0.06
C ALA A 55 13.02 3.09 1.45
N PRO A 56 12.51 2.04 2.13
CA PRO A 56 12.74 1.92 3.57
C PRO A 56 14.20 1.66 3.89
N ALA A 57 14.64 2.14 5.05
CA ALA A 57 16.02 1.91 5.50
C ALA A 57 16.22 0.47 5.94
N ASP A 58 15.18 -0.14 6.47
CA ASP A 58 15.23 -1.51 6.96
C ASP A 58 14.63 -2.47 5.96
N LYS A 59 14.84 -3.77 6.16
CA LYS A 59 14.26 -4.78 5.31
C LYS A 59 12.74 -4.78 5.44
N ALA A 60 12.05 -4.65 4.32
CA ALA A 60 10.60 -4.64 4.33
C ALA A 60 10.00 -6.00 4.68
N THR A 61 8.92 -5.98 5.45
CA THR A 61 8.16 -7.19 5.75
C THR A 61 7.43 -7.66 4.48
N MET A 62 6.98 -6.69 3.69
CA MET A 62 6.26 -6.95 2.45
C MET A 62 6.65 -5.89 1.42
N THR A 63 6.69 -6.30 0.15
CA THR A 63 6.90 -5.37 -0.96
C THR A 63 5.71 -5.44 -1.89
N LEU A 64 5.19 -4.28 -2.26
CA LEU A 64 4.10 -4.15 -3.20
C LEU A 64 4.60 -3.42 -4.43
N THR A 65 4.49 -4.04 -5.60
CA THR A 65 4.89 -3.44 -6.87
C THR A 65 3.67 -3.32 -7.76
N ALA A 66 3.42 -2.12 -8.26
CA ALA A 66 2.28 -1.87 -9.13
C ALA A 66 2.54 -0.63 -9.96
N ASP A 67 1.85 -0.54 -11.10
CA ASP A 67 1.79 0.69 -11.86
C ASP A 67 1.05 1.74 -11.02
N SER A 68 1.51 2.98 -11.08
CA SER A 68 0.93 4.05 -10.25
C SER A 68 -0.57 4.24 -10.51
N GLU A 69 -1.00 4.16 -11.75
CA GLU A 69 -2.42 4.31 -12.07
C GLU A 69 -3.24 3.15 -11.54
N ASP A 70 -2.70 1.93 -11.63
CA ASP A 70 -3.39 0.75 -11.11
C ASP A 70 -3.53 0.83 -9.59
N TYR A 71 -2.51 1.33 -8.90
CA TYR A 71 -2.57 1.48 -7.46
C TYR A 71 -3.66 2.48 -7.06
N VAL A 72 -3.77 3.60 -7.78
CA VAL A 72 -4.83 4.58 -7.52
C VAL A 72 -6.20 3.92 -7.71
N LYS A 73 -6.38 3.13 -8.76
CA LYS A 73 -7.63 2.44 -9.01
C LYS A 73 -7.96 1.43 -7.91
N LEU A 74 -6.95 0.75 -7.39
CA LEU A 74 -7.14 -0.15 -6.26
C LEU A 74 -7.66 0.60 -5.04
N PHE A 75 -7.05 1.74 -4.75
CA PHE A 75 -7.40 2.49 -3.55
C PHE A 75 -8.78 3.15 -3.66
N THR A 76 -9.19 3.52 -4.87
CA THR A 76 -10.51 4.13 -5.08
C THR A 76 -11.62 3.09 -5.27
N GLY A 77 -11.28 1.82 -5.32
CA GLY A 77 -12.25 0.75 -5.50
C GLY A 77 -12.59 0.45 -6.94
N GLU A 78 -11.97 1.12 -7.90
CA GLU A 78 -12.21 0.87 -9.32
C GLU A 78 -11.61 -0.45 -9.80
N LEU A 79 -10.59 -0.93 -9.11
CA LEU A 79 -9.90 -2.17 -9.46
C LEU A 79 -9.88 -3.07 -8.22
N ASP A 80 -10.35 -4.30 -8.38
CA ASP A 80 -10.33 -5.27 -7.30
C ASP A 80 -8.90 -5.78 -7.09
N GLY A 81 -8.43 -5.74 -5.84
CA GLY A 81 -7.06 -6.16 -5.51
C GLY A 81 -6.77 -7.60 -5.86
N MET A 82 -7.72 -8.50 -5.64
CA MET A 82 -7.54 -9.90 -5.95
C MET A 82 -7.40 -10.11 -7.46
N GLN A 83 -8.26 -9.45 -8.25
CA GLN A 83 -8.18 -9.52 -9.70
C GLN A 83 -6.89 -8.91 -10.22
N ALA A 84 -6.48 -7.78 -9.64
CA ALA A 84 -5.23 -7.14 -10.05
C ALA A 84 -4.04 -8.05 -9.81
N PHE A 85 -4.04 -8.75 -8.69
CA PHE A 85 -2.97 -9.69 -8.37
C PHE A 85 -2.95 -10.85 -9.38
N MET A 86 -4.12 -11.41 -9.68
CA MET A 86 -4.23 -12.52 -10.62
C MET A 86 -3.86 -12.13 -12.04
N GLN A 87 -4.10 -10.88 -12.41
CA GLN A 87 -3.78 -10.37 -13.75
C GLN A 87 -2.33 -9.88 -13.87
N GLY A 88 -1.58 -9.93 -12.77
CA GLY A 88 -0.20 -9.47 -12.79
C GLY A 88 -0.03 -7.97 -12.70
N LYS A 89 -1.10 -7.22 -12.44
CA LYS A 89 -1.05 -5.78 -12.27
C LYS A 89 -0.53 -5.37 -10.89
N LEU A 90 -0.63 -6.28 -9.95
CA LEU A 90 -0.17 -6.10 -8.58
C LEU A 90 0.75 -7.25 -8.24
N LYS A 91 1.99 -6.94 -7.87
CA LYS A 91 2.97 -7.95 -7.48
C LYS A 91 3.27 -7.80 -6.00
N LEU A 92 3.26 -8.90 -5.30
CA LEU A 92 3.48 -8.91 -3.86
C LEU A 92 4.67 -9.81 -3.53
N GLY A 93 5.54 -9.32 -2.66
CA GLY A 93 6.67 -10.09 -2.16
C GLY A 93 6.68 -10.06 -0.64
N GLY A 94 7.29 -11.06 -0.04
CA GLY A 94 7.37 -11.16 1.40
C GLY A 94 6.15 -11.80 2.01
N ASP A 95 5.62 -11.20 3.09
CA ASP A 95 4.50 -11.76 3.84
C ASP A 95 3.17 -11.50 3.14
N LEU A 96 2.65 -12.52 2.47
CA LEU A 96 1.38 -12.39 1.74
C LEU A 96 0.17 -12.29 2.66
N ASN A 97 0.27 -12.82 3.87
CA ASN A 97 -0.81 -12.66 4.85
C ASN A 97 -0.96 -11.19 5.23
N LEU A 98 0.17 -10.50 5.35
CA LEU A 98 0.15 -9.07 5.61
C LEU A 98 -0.52 -8.31 4.47
N ALA A 99 -0.29 -8.73 3.23
CA ALA A 99 -0.90 -8.09 2.08
C ALA A 99 -2.42 -8.15 2.16
N MET A 100 -2.95 -9.29 2.55
CA MET A 100 -4.40 -9.44 2.70
C MET A 100 -4.94 -8.60 3.85
N LYS A 101 -4.20 -8.54 4.96
CA LYS A 101 -4.58 -7.70 6.09
C LYS A 101 -4.53 -6.21 5.74
N MET A 102 -3.56 -5.82 4.91
CA MET A 102 -3.40 -4.43 4.52
C MET A 102 -4.65 -3.87 3.85
N MET A 103 -5.33 -4.70 3.06
CA MET A 103 -6.55 -4.26 2.41
C MET A 103 -7.67 -3.95 3.40
N GLN A 104 -7.61 -4.56 4.59
CA GLN A 104 -8.59 -4.33 5.65
C GLN A 104 -8.18 -3.20 6.58
N MET A 105 -6.90 -2.87 6.62
CA MET A 105 -6.38 -1.83 7.52
C MET A 105 -6.61 -0.41 7.02
N PHE A 106 -6.95 -0.26 5.75
CA PHE A 106 -7.19 1.04 5.15
C PHE A 106 -8.60 1.11 4.58
N LYS A 107 -9.23 2.25 4.77
CA LYS A 107 -10.58 2.48 4.25
C LYS A 107 -10.47 2.76 2.75
N ILE A 108 -10.86 1.77 1.96
CA ILE A 108 -10.90 1.89 0.51
C ILE A 108 -12.29 2.35 0.12
N LYS A 109 -12.34 3.41 -0.66
CA LYS A 109 -13.58 4.05 -1.02
C LYS A 109 -14.49 3.16 -1.86
#